data_ca5b54e29d4c69e4488ad99109f6b0d5
#
_entry.id   ca5b54e29d4c69e4488ad99109f6b0d5
#
_cell.length_a   1.000
_cell.length_b   1.000
_cell.length_c   1.000
_cell.angle_alpha   90.00
_cell.angle_beta   90.00
_cell.angle_gamma   90.00
#
_symmetry.space_group_name_H-M   'P 1'
#
loop_
_entity.id
_entity.type
_entity.pdbx_description
1 polymer ?
#
loop_
_entity_poly.entity_id
_entity_poly.type
_entity_poly.pdbx_seq_one_letter_code
_entity_poly.pdbx_strand_id
1 'polypeptide(L)'
;MSETLLAVEDIHTYYGEAHILQGVSVAVRAGEVVTLIGRNGAGKTTTLLSIMGIARPRRGRVRLDGQDITRLGTHEIAGRGIAWVPEERRVLPNLTVLENLRLGMLAGGARDGAARVEEVLEFFPRLRERIGQKGRFLSGGEQQMLAIARGLVARPRIMLVDEPTEGLAPLLIENLTGILREAKQRGTTILLVEQTLEVAMALSHRLYVMDQGRIQFEGTPDALRRDPTIQQRFLEV
;
A
#
# COMPACT_ATOMS: atom_id res chain seq x y z
N MET A 1 -15.98 -1.74 18.52
CA MET A 1 -14.72 -1.10 18.01
C MET A 1 -14.02 -2.15 17.19
N SER A 2 -13.71 -1.89 15.90
CA SER A 2 -12.99 -2.84 15.07
C SER A 2 -11.57 -3.05 15.63
N GLU A 3 -11.17 -4.33 15.70
CA GLU A 3 -9.88 -4.74 16.25
C GLU A 3 -8.73 -4.28 15.34
N THR A 4 -7.59 -3.88 15.92
CA THR A 4 -6.40 -3.48 15.15
C THR A 4 -5.84 -4.68 14.40
N LEU A 5 -5.84 -4.61 13.06
CA LEU A 5 -5.31 -5.67 12.20
C LEU A 5 -3.79 -5.59 12.06
N LEU A 6 -3.25 -4.39 11.78
CA LEU A 6 -1.82 -4.14 11.70
C LEU A 6 -1.43 -3.09 12.75
N ALA A 7 -0.44 -3.40 13.57
CA ALA A 7 0.16 -2.47 14.52
C ALA A 7 1.67 -2.39 14.29
N VAL A 8 2.16 -1.19 14.06
CA VAL A 8 3.57 -0.82 14.07
C VAL A 8 3.82 -0.05 15.35
N GLU A 9 4.71 -0.53 16.21
CA GLU A 9 4.90 -0.03 17.57
C GLU A 9 6.34 0.44 17.76
N ASP A 10 6.55 1.75 17.82
CA ASP A 10 7.83 2.42 18.14
C ASP A 10 9.02 1.86 17.35
N ILE A 11 8.87 1.67 16.03
CA ILE A 11 9.93 1.07 15.21
C ILE A 11 11.07 2.06 14.93
N HIS A 12 12.32 1.55 15.06
CA HIS A 12 13.54 2.24 14.71
C HIS A 12 14.26 1.46 13.62
N THR A 13 14.33 1.99 12.41
CA THR A 13 14.93 1.33 11.26
C THR A 13 16.12 2.11 10.74
N TYR A 14 17.16 1.39 10.33
CA TYR A 14 18.45 1.94 9.93
C TYR A 14 18.90 1.36 8.58
N TYR A 15 19.58 2.19 7.79
CA TYR A 15 20.41 1.74 6.67
C TYR A 15 21.88 2.04 7.03
N GLY A 16 22.64 0.98 7.35
CA GLY A 16 23.95 1.15 7.98
C GLY A 16 23.83 1.92 9.29
N GLU A 17 24.49 3.07 9.40
CA GLU A 17 24.39 3.97 10.55
C GLU A 17 23.30 5.04 10.44
N ALA A 18 22.71 5.21 9.26
CA ALA A 18 21.66 6.20 9.06
C ALA A 18 20.35 5.76 9.72
N HIS A 19 19.89 6.51 10.71
CA HIS A 19 18.65 6.29 11.47
C HIS A 19 17.48 6.88 10.70
N ILE A 20 16.76 6.07 9.92
CA ILE A 20 15.71 6.52 9.02
C ILE A 20 14.36 6.62 9.73
N LEU A 21 13.94 5.57 10.46
CA LEU A 21 12.72 5.61 11.26
C LEU A 21 13.05 5.78 12.73
N GLN A 22 12.44 6.76 13.38
CA GLN A 22 12.80 7.24 14.71
C GLN A 22 11.60 7.15 15.66
N GLY A 23 11.15 5.92 15.97
CA GLY A 23 10.01 5.68 16.86
C GLY A 23 8.67 5.80 16.14
N VAL A 24 8.57 5.26 14.92
CA VAL A 24 7.32 5.30 14.13
C VAL A 24 6.32 4.33 14.70
N SER A 25 5.11 4.83 14.95
CA SER A 25 3.94 4.04 15.37
C SER A 25 2.76 4.31 14.44
N VAL A 26 2.18 3.24 13.88
CA VAL A 26 1.03 3.29 12.94
C VAL A 26 0.12 2.11 13.25
N ALA A 27 -1.18 2.33 13.27
CA ALA A 27 -2.16 1.27 13.43
C ALA A 27 -3.18 1.30 12.29
N VAL A 28 -3.60 0.11 11.81
CA VAL A 28 -4.63 -0.05 10.78
C VAL A 28 -5.65 -1.06 11.29
N ARG A 29 -6.93 -0.71 11.26
CA ARG A 29 -8.03 -1.61 11.62
C ARG A 29 -8.53 -2.37 10.40
N ALA A 30 -9.19 -3.51 10.62
CA ALA A 30 -9.81 -4.25 9.53
C ALA A 30 -10.85 -3.39 8.79
N GLY A 31 -10.79 -3.40 7.44
CA GLY A 31 -11.65 -2.58 6.56
C GLY A 31 -11.29 -1.09 6.52
N GLU A 32 -10.21 -0.67 7.21
CA GLU A 32 -9.77 0.73 7.22
C GLU A 32 -8.80 1.00 6.05
N VAL A 33 -8.92 2.18 5.45
CA VAL A 33 -7.86 2.78 4.62
C VAL A 33 -7.15 3.84 5.44
N VAL A 34 -5.89 3.59 5.74
CA VAL A 34 -4.99 4.50 6.44
C VAL A 34 -3.94 4.99 5.45
N THR A 35 -3.68 6.28 5.42
CA THR A 35 -2.61 6.84 4.58
C THR A 35 -1.49 7.41 5.43
N LEU A 36 -0.26 7.02 5.09
CA LEU A 36 0.96 7.63 5.56
C LEU A 36 1.41 8.65 4.51
N ILE A 37 1.26 9.94 4.80
CA ILE A 37 1.57 11.04 3.89
C ILE A 37 2.78 11.82 4.38
N GLY A 38 3.60 12.34 3.45
CA GLY A 38 4.78 13.13 3.74
C GLY A 38 5.63 13.36 2.51
N ARG A 39 6.60 14.26 2.62
CA ARG A 39 7.55 14.59 1.54
C ARG A 39 8.44 13.39 1.19
N ASN A 40 9.13 13.49 0.05
CA ASN A 40 10.14 12.49 -0.32
C ASN A 40 11.26 12.45 0.73
N GLY A 41 11.71 11.24 1.07
CA GLY A 41 12.71 11.03 2.13
C GLY A 41 12.15 11.07 3.56
N ALA A 42 10.84 11.28 3.78
CA ALA A 42 10.25 11.29 5.12
C ALA A 42 10.31 9.93 5.84
N GLY A 43 10.51 8.82 5.11
CA GLY A 43 10.59 7.46 5.67
C GLY A 43 9.37 6.57 5.35
N LYS A 44 8.46 7.02 4.50
CA LYS A 44 7.21 6.33 4.15
C LYS A 44 7.44 4.91 3.61
N THR A 45 8.18 4.79 2.49
CA THR A 45 8.56 3.49 1.89
C THR A 45 9.34 2.63 2.88
N THR A 46 10.25 3.21 3.67
CA THR A 46 11.01 2.48 4.70
C THR A 46 10.08 1.87 5.75
N THR A 47 8.96 2.53 6.07
CA THR A 47 7.94 1.97 6.98
C THR A 47 7.31 0.71 6.38
N LEU A 48 6.92 0.74 5.09
CA LEU A 48 6.40 -0.46 4.40
C LEU A 48 7.44 -1.57 4.30
N LEU A 49 8.71 -1.24 3.98
CA LEU A 49 9.81 -2.19 3.93
C LEU A 49 10.08 -2.82 5.31
N SER A 50 9.89 -2.04 6.40
CA SER A 50 10.02 -2.55 7.76
C SER A 50 8.89 -3.54 8.11
N ILE A 51 7.65 -3.24 7.71
CA ILE A 51 6.50 -4.14 7.87
C ILE A 51 6.74 -5.44 7.10
N MET A 52 7.27 -5.38 5.87
CA MET A 52 7.55 -6.53 5.01
C MET A 52 8.80 -7.33 5.41
N GLY A 53 9.51 -6.93 6.47
CA GLY A 53 10.72 -7.60 6.94
C GLY A 53 11.94 -7.47 6.02
N ILE A 54 11.89 -6.55 5.05
CA ILE A 54 12.97 -6.24 4.11
C ILE A 54 14.00 -5.32 4.79
N ALA A 55 13.54 -4.22 5.40
CA ALA A 55 14.34 -3.33 6.23
C ALA A 55 13.96 -3.52 7.72
N ARG A 56 14.45 -4.59 8.33
CA ARG A 56 14.05 -4.98 9.70
C ARG A 56 14.37 -3.90 10.71
N PRO A 57 13.42 -3.50 11.58
CA PRO A 57 13.67 -2.54 12.63
C PRO A 57 14.64 -3.12 13.68
N ARG A 58 15.57 -2.30 14.16
CA ARG A 58 16.46 -2.66 15.28
C ARG A 58 15.74 -2.63 16.63
N ARG A 59 14.71 -1.76 16.77
CA ARG A 59 13.85 -1.63 17.97
C ARG A 59 12.39 -1.50 17.53
N GLY A 60 11.48 -1.73 18.46
CA GLY A 60 10.04 -1.71 18.21
C GLY A 60 9.53 -3.04 17.70
N ARG A 61 8.25 -3.08 17.33
CA ARG A 61 7.56 -4.31 16.89
C ARG A 61 6.57 -4.02 15.76
N VAL A 62 6.35 -5.04 14.95
CA VAL A 62 5.27 -5.08 13.96
C VAL A 62 4.39 -6.28 14.29
N ARG A 63 3.08 -6.05 14.43
CA ARG A 63 2.09 -7.09 14.72
C ARG A 63 1.03 -7.14 13.64
N LEU A 64 0.66 -8.33 13.25
CA LEU A 64 -0.51 -8.61 12.41
C LEU A 64 -1.48 -9.46 13.22
N ASP A 65 -2.70 -8.93 13.45
CA ASP A 65 -3.73 -9.61 14.22
C ASP A 65 -3.21 -10.06 15.61
N GLY A 66 -2.55 -9.14 16.30
CA GLY A 66 -1.91 -9.37 17.62
C GLY A 66 -0.63 -10.21 17.60
N GLN A 67 -0.32 -10.91 16.50
CA GLN A 67 0.87 -11.76 16.37
C GLN A 67 2.09 -10.93 15.95
N ASP A 68 3.21 -11.10 16.65
CA ASP A 68 4.48 -10.45 16.30
C ASP A 68 5.05 -11.04 15.02
N ILE A 69 5.24 -10.20 14.00
CA ILE A 69 5.81 -10.56 12.69
C ILE A 69 7.19 -9.89 12.44
N THR A 70 7.72 -9.17 13.43
CA THR A 70 8.92 -8.31 13.30
C THR A 70 10.14 -9.06 12.76
N ARG A 71 10.29 -10.32 13.14
CA ARG A 71 11.46 -11.14 12.78
C ARG A 71 11.22 -12.14 11.64
N LEU A 72 10.03 -12.21 11.13
CA LEU A 72 9.66 -13.13 10.05
C LEU A 72 10.32 -12.73 8.72
N GLY A 73 10.49 -13.70 7.84
CA GLY A 73 10.91 -13.45 6.46
C GLY A 73 9.76 -12.88 5.60
N THR A 74 10.11 -12.17 4.53
CA THR A 74 9.11 -11.54 3.63
C THR A 74 8.09 -12.53 3.09
N HIS A 75 8.50 -13.76 2.75
CA HIS A 75 7.59 -14.80 2.26
C HIS A 75 6.61 -15.29 3.34
N GLU A 76 7.05 -15.37 4.61
CA GLU A 76 6.19 -15.73 5.73
C GLU A 76 5.16 -14.64 6.01
N ILE A 77 5.58 -13.37 5.93
CA ILE A 77 4.73 -12.18 6.09
C ILE A 77 3.66 -12.16 4.98
N ALA A 78 4.07 -12.37 3.71
CA ALA A 78 3.15 -12.47 2.59
C ALA A 78 2.16 -13.65 2.76
N GLY A 79 2.63 -14.81 3.22
CA GLY A 79 1.80 -15.98 3.52
C GLY A 79 0.77 -15.75 4.62
N ARG A 80 0.95 -14.73 5.48
CA ARG A 80 -0.03 -14.31 6.49
C ARG A 80 -1.10 -13.37 5.97
N GLY A 81 -1.07 -13.05 4.67
CA GLY A 81 -2.07 -12.24 4.00
C GLY A 81 -1.73 -10.76 3.91
N ILE A 82 -0.46 -10.39 3.94
CA ILE A 82 -0.01 -9.04 3.58
C ILE A 82 0.40 -9.04 2.09
N ALA A 83 -0.28 -8.27 1.25
CA ALA A 83 0.16 -7.98 -0.10
C ALA A 83 0.86 -6.63 -0.15
N TRP A 84 1.93 -6.53 -0.94
CA TRP A 84 2.66 -5.28 -1.15
C TRP A 84 2.71 -4.91 -2.63
N VAL A 85 2.27 -3.70 -2.93
CA VAL A 85 2.36 -3.05 -4.25
C VAL A 85 3.41 -1.95 -4.15
N PRO A 86 4.64 -2.18 -4.64
CA PRO A 86 5.72 -1.21 -4.58
C PRO A 86 5.54 -0.11 -5.64
N GLU A 87 6.15 1.06 -5.43
CA GLU A 87 6.21 2.20 -6.33
C GLU A 87 6.69 1.81 -7.74
N GLU A 88 7.74 0.99 -7.85
CA GLU A 88 8.34 0.54 -9.12
C GLU A 88 7.44 -0.40 -9.95
N ARG A 89 6.15 -0.58 -9.59
CA ARG A 89 5.16 -1.44 -10.26
C ARG A 89 5.50 -2.93 -10.27
N ARG A 90 6.76 -3.30 -10.50
CA ARG A 90 7.31 -4.67 -10.55
C ARG A 90 6.44 -5.67 -11.32
N VAL A 91 5.93 -5.23 -12.47
CA VAL A 91 5.24 -6.11 -13.41
C VAL A 91 6.27 -7.03 -14.05
N LEU A 92 5.92 -8.31 -14.21
CA LEU A 92 6.80 -9.27 -14.89
C LEU A 92 6.65 -9.09 -16.42
N PRO A 93 7.66 -8.53 -17.09
CA PRO A 93 7.50 -7.98 -18.46
C PRO A 93 7.27 -9.06 -19.50
N ASN A 94 7.75 -10.27 -19.28
CA ASN A 94 7.65 -11.39 -20.22
C ASN A 94 6.38 -12.24 -20.03
N LEU A 95 5.68 -12.06 -18.94
CA LEU A 95 4.40 -12.72 -18.64
C LEU A 95 3.23 -11.88 -19.16
N THR A 96 2.15 -12.56 -19.55
CA THR A 96 0.89 -11.95 -19.91
C THR A 96 0.21 -11.30 -18.69
N VAL A 97 -0.81 -10.47 -18.91
CA VAL A 97 -1.65 -9.92 -17.85
C VAL A 97 -2.22 -11.05 -16.98
N LEU A 98 -2.78 -12.08 -17.61
CA LEU A 98 -3.34 -13.24 -16.90
C LEU A 98 -2.29 -13.96 -16.04
N GLU A 99 -1.11 -14.21 -16.60
CA GLU A 99 -0.03 -14.87 -15.86
C GLU A 99 0.48 -14.03 -14.69
N ASN A 100 0.59 -12.70 -14.87
CA ASN A 100 0.91 -11.78 -13.78
C ASN A 100 -0.14 -11.84 -12.65
N LEU A 101 -1.43 -11.86 -12.98
CA LEU A 101 -2.51 -11.99 -11.98
C LEU A 101 -2.45 -13.34 -11.26
N ARG A 102 -2.22 -14.44 -11.99
CA ARG A 102 -2.08 -15.78 -11.41
C ARG A 102 -0.95 -15.87 -10.38
N LEU A 103 0.17 -15.18 -10.61
CA LEU A 103 1.27 -15.13 -9.64
C LEU A 103 0.87 -14.46 -8.32
N GLY A 104 -0.01 -13.44 -8.37
CA GLY A 104 -0.53 -12.81 -7.15
C GLY A 104 -1.27 -13.79 -6.24
N MET A 105 -1.83 -14.87 -6.79
CA MET A 105 -2.57 -15.87 -6.03
C MET A 105 -1.69 -16.94 -5.36
N LEU A 106 -0.42 -17.08 -5.74
CA LEU A 106 0.46 -18.14 -5.23
C LEU A 106 0.66 -18.05 -3.71
N ALA A 107 0.74 -16.85 -3.17
CA ALA A 107 0.90 -16.63 -1.73
C ALA A 107 -0.34 -17.03 -0.91
N GLY A 108 -1.53 -17.05 -1.52
CA GLY A 108 -2.81 -17.29 -0.85
C GLY A 108 -3.38 -18.72 -0.98
N GLY A 109 -2.70 -19.62 -1.68
CA GLY A 109 -3.14 -21.04 -1.83
C GLY A 109 -4.54 -21.19 -2.47
N ALA A 110 -4.89 -20.32 -3.42
CA ALA A 110 -6.25 -20.20 -3.95
C ALA A 110 -6.71 -21.41 -4.77
N ARG A 111 -7.83 -22.03 -4.37
CA ARG A 111 -8.52 -23.09 -5.15
C ARG A 111 -9.46 -22.53 -6.21
N ASP A 112 -9.88 -21.26 -6.13
CA ASP A 112 -10.87 -20.58 -6.96
C ASP A 112 -10.24 -19.50 -7.89
N GLY A 113 -9.04 -19.74 -8.36
CA GLY A 113 -8.19 -18.75 -9.04
C GLY A 113 -8.83 -18.09 -10.26
N ALA A 114 -9.60 -18.80 -11.09
CA ALA A 114 -10.25 -18.22 -12.26
C ALA A 114 -11.34 -17.22 -11.86
N ALA A 115 -12.17 -17.55 -10.86
CA ALA A 115 -13.22 -16.66 -10.37
C ALA A 115 -12.65 -15.37 -9.77
N ARG A 116 -11.53 -15.45 -9.03
CA ARG A 116 -10.85 -14.28 -8.46
C ARG A 116 -10.29 -13.34 -9.54
N VAL A 117 -9.75 -13.91 -10.60
CA VAL A 117 -9.25 -13.12 -11.74
C VAL A 117 -10.40 -12.36 -12.39
N GLU A 118 -11.54 -13.02 -12.63
CA GLU A 118 -12.72 -12.38 -13.22
C GLU A 118 -13.27 -11.26 -12.34
N GLU A 119 -13.38 -11.49 -11.03
CA GLU A 119 -13.80 -10.49 -10.05
C GLU A 119 -12.89 -9.25 -10.05
N VAL A 120 -11.57 -9.47 -10.06
CA VAL A 120 -10.61 -8.35 -10.10
C VAL A 120 -10.67 -7.61 -11.43
N LEU A 121 -10.84 -8.31 -12.55
CA LEU A 121 -10.94 -7.68 -13.87
C LEU A 121 -12.21 -6.82 -14.06
N GLU A 122 -13.21 -6.93 -13.18
CA GLU A 122 -14.33 -5.98 -13.14
C GLU A 122 -13.87 -4.55 -12.82
N PHE A 123 -12.90 -4.40 -11.93
CA PHE A 123 -12.29 -3.10 -11.58
C PHE A 123 -11.37 -2.56 -12.69
N PHE A 124 -10.88 -3.43 -13.57
CA PHE A 124 -9.83 -3.11 -14.56
C PHE A 124 -10.25 -3.50 -15.99
N PRO A 125 -11.25 -2.84 -16.61
CA PRO A 125 -11.72 -3.19 -17.96
C PRO A 125 -10.59 -3.17 -19.00
N ARG A 126 -9.66 -2.22 -18.91
CA ARG A 126 -8.50 -2.14 -19.82
C ARG A 126 -7.56 -3.33 -19.71
N LEU A 127 -7.38 -3.90 -18.52
CA LEU A 127 -6.59 -5.11 -18.36
C LEU A 127 -7.33 -6.34 -18.92
N ARG A 128 -8.67 -6.37 -18.81
CA ARG A 128 -9.52 -7.40 -19.41
C ARG A 128 -9.35 -7.45 -20.94
N GLU A 129 -9.40 -6.30 -21.61
CA GLU A 129 -9.16 -6.18 -23.06
C GLU A 129 -7.77 -6.69 -23.49
N ARG A 130 -6.80 -6.67 -22.59
CA ARG A 130 -5.41 -6.99 -22.81
C ARG A 130 -4.94 -8.26 -22.09
N ILE A 131 -5.85 -9.14 -21.70
CA ILE A 131 -5.59 -10.29 -20.82
C ILE A 131 -4.46 -11.20 -21.31
N GLY A 132 -4.32 -11.37 -22.61
CA GLY A 132 -3.25 -12.15 -23.27
C GLY A 132 -2.00 -11.35 -23.63
N GLN A 133 -1.98 -10.02 -23.40
CA GLN A 133 -0.85 -9.17 -23.74
C GLN A 133 0.25 -9.27 -22.68
N LYS A 134 1.53 -9.30 -23.10
CA LYS A 134 2.67 -9.31 -22.18
C LYS A 134 2.87 -7.96 -21.48
N GLY A 135 3.26 -7.98 -20.20
CA GLY A 135 3.44 -6.81 -19.36
C GLY A 135 4.32 -5.72 -19.94
N ARG A 136 5.35 -6.08 -20.73
CA ARG A 136 6.25 -5.12 -21.40
C ARG A 136 5.58 -4.24 -22.47
N PHE A 137 4.43 -4.65 -22.99
CA PHE A 137 3.67 -3.89 -24.00
C PHE A 137 2.57 -3.03 -23.40
N LEU A 138 2.40 -3.05 -22.10
CA LEU A 138 1.46 -2.18 -21.38
C LEU A 138 2.09 -0.79 -21.20
N SER A 139 1.25 0.24 -21.27
CA SER A 139 1.64 1.60 -20.85
C SER A 139 1.98 1.65 -19.37
N GLY A 140 2.68 2.70 -18.92
CA GLY A 140 3.03 2.86 -17.52
C GLY A 140 1.81 2.83 -16.58
N GLY A 141 0.69 3.47 -16.97
CA GLY A 141 -0.55 3.42 -16.18
C GLY A 141 -1.20 2.04 -16.15
N GLU A 142 -1.19 1.30 -17.29
CA GLU A 142 -1.69 -0.07 -17.33
C GLU A 142 -0.83 -1.03 -16.49
N GLN A 143 0.50 -0.81 -16.45
CA GLN A 143 1.39 -1.54 -15.56
C GLN A 143 1.09 -1.27 -14.08
N GLN A 144 0.79 -0.02 -13.73
CA GLN A 144 0.38 0.35 -12.37
C GLN A 144 -0.94 -0.32 -11.99
N MET A 145 -1.93 -0.30 -12.90
CA MET A 145 -3.19 -1.01 -12.71
C MET A 145 -2.97 -2.52 -12.53
N LEU A 146 -2.07 -3.13 -13.32
CA LEU A 146 -1.74 -4.56 -13.20
C LEU A 146 -1.05 -4.89 -11.88
N ALA A 147 -0.19 -4.02 -11.36
CA ALA A 147 0.45 -4.21 -10.05
C ALA A 147 -0.58 -4.22 -8.92
N ILE A 148 -1.54 -3.29 -8.95
CA ILE A 148 -2.63 -3.22 -7.96
C ILE A 148 -3.59 -4.41 -8.11
N ALA A 149 -4.00 -4.74 -9.34
CA ALA A 149 -4.84 -5.90 -9.62
C ALA A 149 -4.22 -7.20 -9.10
N ARG A 150 -2.88 -7.35 -9.25
CA ARG A 150 -2.11 -8.48 -8.69
C ARG A 150 -2.14 -8.51 -7.16
N GLY A 151 -2.14 -7.35 -6.51
CA GLY A 151 -2.33 -7.25 -5.06
C GLY A 151 -3.73 -7.67 -4.63
N LEU A 152 -4.76 -7.20 -5.33
CA LEU A 152 -6.17 -7.48 -5.01
C LEU A 152 -6.56 -8.94 -5.24
N VAL A 153 -6.06 -9.58 -6.32
CA VAL A 153 -6.40 -10.99 -6.64
C VAL A 153 -5.94 -11.97 -5.57
N ALA A 154 -4.92 -11.59 -4.78
CA ALA A 154 -4.47 -12.35 -3.62
C ALA A 154 -5.52 -12.42 -2.50
N ARG A 155 -6.54 -11.54 -2.51
CA ARG A 155 -7.49 -11.30 -1.41
C ARG A 155 -6.75 -11.16 -0.07
N PRO A 156 -5.84 -10.19 0.03
CA PRO A 156 -5.02 -10.04 1.22
C PRO A 156 -5.87 -9.58 2.40
N ARG A 157 -5.41 -9.84 3.61
CA ARG A 157 -5.97 -9.26 4.84
C ARG A 157 -5.72 -7.75 4.91
N ILE A 158 -4.54 -7.34 4.43
CA ILE A 158 -4.15 -5.95 4.25
C ILE A 158 -3.26 -5.79 3.02
N MET A 159 -3.49 -4.73 2.26
CA MET A 159 -2.67 -4.34 1.12
C MET A 159 -1.84 -3.11 1.49
N LEU A 160 -0.53 -3.20 1.35
CA LEU A 160 0.41 -2.10 1.45
C LEU A 160 0.62 -1.54 0.04
N VAL A 161 0.37 -0.25 -0.16
CA VAL A 161 0.45 0.40 -1.49
C VAL A 161 1.38 1.59 -1.40
N ASP A 162 2.45 1.57 -2.18
CA ASP A 162 3.53 2.55 -2.14
C ASP A 162 3.44 3.49 -3.32
N GLU A 163 3.10 4.76 -3.08
CA GLU A 163 3.03 5.88 -4.01
C GLU A 163 2.41 5.52 -5.39
N PRO A 164 1.18 4.96 -5.41
CA PRO A 164 0.61 4.41 -6.64
C PRO A 164 0.29 5.45 -7.70
N THR A 165 0.24 6.73 -7.34
CA THR A 165 -0.09 7.83 -8.26
C THR A 165 1.14 8.54 -8.84
N GLU A 166 2.34 8.21 -8.35
CA GLU A 166 3.56 8.88 -8.79
C GLU A 166 3.83 8.70 -10.30
N GLY A 167 4.14 9.82 -10.96
CA GLY A 167 4.45 9.84 -12.39
C GLY A 167 3.29 9.49 -13.32
N LEU A 168 2.04 9.49 -12.82
CA LEU A 168 0.84 9.26 -13.63
C LEU A 168 0.22 10.58 -14.12
N ALA A 169 -0.38 10.52 -15.31
CA ALA A 169 -1.20 11.62 -15.82
C ALA A 169 -2.49 11.79 -14.97
N PRO A 170 -3.04 13.03 -14.87
CA PRO A 170 -4.19 13.32 -14.00
C PRO A 170 -5.39 12.38 -14.18
N LEU A 171 -5.74 12.05 -15.42
CA LEU A 171 -6.84 11.11 -15.71
C LEU A 171 -6.58 9.70 -15.15
N LEU A 172 -5.32 9.25 -15.14
CA LEU A 172 -4.95 7.95 -14.59
C LEU A 172 -4.98 7.97 -13.05
N ILE A 173 -4.61 9.09 -12.42
CA ILE A 173 -4.73 9.30 -10.97
C ILE A 173 -6.20 9.21 -10.55
N GLU A 174 -7.10 9.87 -11.27
CA GLU A 174 -8.54 9.84 -11.01
C GLU A 174 -9.08 8.41 -11.12
N ASN A 175 -8.77 7.70 -12.21
CA ASN A 175 -9.18 6.31 -12.42
C ASN A 175 -8.67 5.40 -11.29
N LEU A 176 -7.39 5.52 -10.93
CA LEU A 176 -6.78 4.72 -9.88
C LEU A 176 -7.41 5.01 -8.50
N THR A 177 -7.64 6.29 -8.21
CA THR A 177 -8.35 6.72 -6.99
C THR A 177 -9.76 6.12 -6.93
N GLY A 178 -10.47 6.07 -8.08
CA GLY A 178 -11.76 5.41 -8.21
C GLY A 178 -11.70 3.92 -7.86
N ILE A 179 -10.72 3.20 -8.40
CA ILE A 179 -10.50 1.77 -8.13
C ILE A 179 -10.20 1.51 -6.64
N LEU A 180 -9.30 2.28 -6.05
CA LEU A 180 -8.97 2.13 -4.62
C LEU A 180 -10.16 2.50 -3.73
N ARG A 181 -10.99 3.47 -4.12
CA ARG A 181 -12.25 3.80 -3.43
C ARG A 181 -13.24 2.65 -3.50
N GLU A 182 -13.39 2.00 -4.63
CA GLU A 182 -14.25 0.83 -4.75
C GLU A 182 -13.72 -0.36 -3.93
N ALA A 183 -12.42 -0.63 -3.96
CA ALA A 183 -11.80 -1.65 -3.09
C ALA A 183 -12.07 -1.35 -1.60
N LYS A 184 -11.96 -0.08 -1.18
CA LYS A 184 -12.33 0.39 0.17
C LYS A 184 -13.79 0.07 0.48
N GLN A 185 -14.75 0.36 -0.43
CA GLN A 185 -16.17 0.10 -0.23
C GLN A 185 -16.47 -1.40 -0.10
N ARG A 186 -15.69 -2.25 -0.76
CA ARG A 186 -15.77 -3.72 -0.62
C ARG A 186 -15.05 -4.25 0.64
N GLY A 187 -14.57 -3.37 1.52
CA GLY A 187 -13.97 -3.72 2.82
C GLY A 187 -12.49 -4.09 2.76
N THR A 188 -11.77 -3.81 1.66
CA THR A 188 -10.33 -4.05 1.57
C THR A 188 -9.59 -3.15 2.57
N THR A 189 -8.76 -3.75 3.43
CA THR A 189 -7.88 -3.00 4.33
C THR A 189 -6.65 -2.53 3.57
N ILE A 190 -6.32 -1.24 3.65
CA ILE A 190 -5.20 -0.65 2.91
C ILE A 190 -4.37 0.25 3.82
N LEU A 191 -3.05 0.05 3.82
CA LEU A 191 -2.09 1.05 4.24
C LEU A 191 -1.47 1.65 2.99
N LEU A 192 -1.87 2.88 2.69
CA LEU A 192 -1.45 3.65 1.53
C LEU A 192 -0.30 4.56 1.93
N VAL A 193 0.74 4.61 1.12
CA VAL A 193 1.77 5.65 1.18
C VAL A 193 1.55 6.59 0.00
N GLU A 194 1.48 7.88 0.27
CA GLU A 194 1.23 8.91 -0.74
C GLU A 194 2.00 10.21 -0.47
N GLN A 195 2.24 10.94 -1.52
CA GLN A 195 2.74 12.31 -1.47
C GLN A 195 1.63 13.31 -1.83
N THR A 196 0.68 12.91 -2.65
CA THR A 196 -0.41 13.75 -3.14
C THR A 196 -1.51 13.88 -2.07
N LEU A 197 -1.66 15.11 -1.53
CA LEU A 197 -2.62 15.40 -0.46
C LEU A 197 -4.06 15.11 -0.88
N GLU A 198 -4.45 15.49 -2.11
CA GLU A 198 -5.81 15.29 -2.63
C GLU A 198 -6.18 13.81 -2.66
N VAL A 199 -5.28 12.93 -3.09
CA VAL A 199 -5.49 11.48 -3.13
C VAL A 199 -5.61 10.92 -1.72
N ALA A 200 -4.70 11.32 -0.83
CA ALA A 200 -4.73 10.92 0.58
C ALA A 200 -6.05 11.32 1.25
N MET A 201 -6.49 12.57 1.05
CA MET A 201 -7.76 13.08 1.59
C MET A 201 -8.99 12.38 1.02
N ALA A 202 -8.96 12.00 -0.26
CA ALA A 202 -10.11 11.35 -0.93
C ALA A 202 -10.30 9.88 -0.53
N LEU A 203 -9.22 9.18 -0.17
CA LEU A 203 -9.25 7.74 0.08
C LEU A 203 -9.29 7.38 1.57
N SER A 204 -8.65 8.16 2.44
CA SER A 204 -8.38 7.75 3.81
C SER A 204 -9.62 7.81 4.71
N HIS A 205 -9.64 6.92 5.70
CA HIS A 205 -10.43 7.10 6.92
C HIS A 205 -9.59 7.85 7.97
N ARG A 206 -8.28 7.61 7.98
CA ARG A 206 -7.31 8.21 8.89
C ARG A 206 -5.98 8.43 8.18
N LEU A 207 -5.26 9.46 8.61
CA LEU A 207 -3.99 9.90 8.06
C LEU A 207 -2.93 9.98 9.14
N TYR A 208 -1.71 9.60 8.78
CA TYR A 208 -0.51 9.91 9.52
C TYR A 208 0.36 10.83 8.66
N VAL A 209 0.71 12.01 9.16
CA VAL A 209 1.70 12.88 8.51
C VAL A 209 3.07 12.52 9.04
N MET A 210 3.97 12.20 8.13
CA MET A 210 5.32 11.77 8.44
C MET A 210 6.35 12.78 7.94
N ASP A 211 7.31 13.11 8.78
CA ASP A 211 8.47 13.93 8.44
C ASP A 211 9.71 13.44 9.19
N GLN A 212 10.86 13.39 8.49
CA GLN A 212 12.16 13.00 9.04
C GLN A 212 12.12 11.75 9.94
N GLY A 213 11.41 10.72 9.48
CA GLY A 213 11.33 9.43 10.18
C GLY A 213 10.43 9.42 11.43
N ARG A 214 9.58 10.42 11.62
CA ARG A 214 8.68 10.55 12.76
C ARG A 214 7.26 10.87 12.33
N ILE A 215 6.28 10.42 13.11
CA ILE A 215 4.88 10.82 12.95
C ILE A 215 4.71 12.21 13.59
N GLN A 216 4.22 13.15 12.82
CA GLN A 216 3.99 14.54 13.24
C GLN A 216 2.51 14.81 13.54
N PHE A 217 1.61 14.03 12.92
CA PHE A 217 0.17 14.15 13.10
C PHE A 217 -0.50 12.79 12.86
N GLU A 218 -1.56 12.53 13.61
CA GLU A 218 -2.52 11.46 13.38
C GLU A 218 -3.94 12.03 13.48
N GLY A 219 -4.78 11.76 12.49
CA GLY A 219 -6.16 12.24 12.52
C GLY A 219 -6.97 11.82 11.30
N THR A 220 -8.21 12.32 11.23
CA THR A 220 -9.06 12.16 10.05
C THR A 220 -8.69 13.19 8.98
N PRO A 221 -9.10 12.96 7.69
CA PRO A 221 -8.98 13.99 6.65
C PRO A 221 -9.54 15.35 7.07
N ASP A 222 -10.70 15.37 7.74
CA ASP A 222 -11.32 16.62 8.19
C ASP A 222 -10.52 17.29 9.32
N ALA A 223 -9.89 16.52 10.20
CA ALA A 223 -9.03 17.07 11.24
C ALA A 223 -7.79 17.73 10.60
N LEU A 224 -7.16 17.07 9.62
CA LEU A 224 -6.02 17.63 8.89
C LEU A 224 -6.42 18.91 8.10
N ARG A 225 -7.61 18.93 7.49
CA ARG A 225 -8.11 20.12 6.76
C ARG A 225 -8.28 21.33 7.65
N ARG A 226 -8.62 21.11 8.93
CA ARG A 226 -8.79 22.21 9.92
C ARG A 226 -7.48 22.69 10.53
N ASP A 227 -6.38 22.04 10.25
CA ASP A 227 -5.05 22.41 10.75
C ASP A 227 -4.12 22.79 9.59
N PRO A 228 -4.21 24.03 9.08
CA PRO A 228 -3.35 24.49 8.01
C PRO A 228 -1.87 24.52 8.41
N THR A 229 -1.56 24.61 9.70
CA THR A 229 -0.17 24.63 10.19
C THR A 229 0.55 23.32 9.87
N ILE A 230 -0.13 22.19 10.04
CA ILE A 230 0.42 20.86 9.69
C ILE A 230 0.64 20.76 8.19
N GLN A 231 -0.34 21.22 7.37
CA GLN A 231 -0.22 21.17 5.91
C GLN A 231 0.97 22.01 5.42
N GLN A 232 1.05 23.27 5.83
CA GLN A 232 2.12 24.18 5.41
C GLN A 232 3.50 23.69 5.87
N ARG A 233 3.61 23.19 7.08
CA ARG A 233 4.91 22.81 7.65
C ARG A 233 5.46 21.51 7.06
N PHE A 234 4.61 20.52 6.79
CA PHE A 234 5.05 19.16 6.49
C PHE A 234 4.66 18.64 5.10
N LEU A 235 3.70 19.26 4.41
CA LEU A 235 3.15 18.77 3.14
C LEU A 235 3.32 19.75 1.97
N GLU A 236 3.24 21.07 2.22
CA GLU A 236 3.46 22.08 1.16
C GLU A 236 4.95 22.29 0.89
N VAL A 237 5.28 22.53 -0.39
CA VAL A 237 6.65 22.82 -0.87
C VAL A 237 6.81 24.35 -0.98
#